data_1494273623e4a11d792cf3fe6a69b209
#
_entry.id   1494273623e4a11d792cf3fe6a69b209
#
_cell.length_a   1.000
_cell.length_b   1.000
_cell.length_c   1.000
_cell.angle_alpha   90.00
_cell.angle_beta   90.00
_cell.angle_gamma   90.00
#
_symmetry.space_group_name_H-M   'P 1'
#
loop_
_entity.id
_entity.type
_entity.pdbx_description
1 polymer ?
#
loop_
_entity_poly.entity_id
_entity_poly.type
_entity_poly.pdbx_seq_one_letter_code
_entity_poly.pdbx_strand_id
1 'polypeptide(L)'
;MERRDFLMNSALLTAFSGFSQTTFGQSANGTLSDGLKPVLLPSLPPLDHKGNSDIRVWIRTSMTNGLFSSVECAVAPKTMGPAPHWHKELDELMFVLEGTASVLVGDEVVQVEAGGWHLRPRMIKHTFFNASDKPLRFVDMYFNQPFEEFLEKIYHQLTPENGYPRGSAALSRERDVLNEKFGLFYGANSGEERAALVKKYGLK
;
A
#
# COMPACT_ATOMS: atom_id res chain seq x y z
N MET A 1 26.12 -19.14 -26.76
CA MET A 1 25.88 -17.81 -27.39
C MET A 1 26.72 -16.81 -26.67
N GLU A 2 27.77 -16.34 -27.32
CA GLU A 2 28.72 -15.42 -26.70
C GLU A 2 28.24 -13.97 -26.79
N ARG A 3 28.60 -13.16 -25.80
CA ARG A 3 28.23 -11.74 -25.66
C ARG A 3 28.63 -10.83 -26.85
N ARG A 4 29.32 -11.36 -27.87
CA ARG A 4 29.78 -10.64 -29.04
C ARG A 4 28.74 -10.49 -30.15
N ASP A 5 27.68 -11.31 -30.16
CA ASP A 5 26.71 -11.32 -31.27
C ASP A 5 25.62 -10.26 -31.14
N PHE A 6 25.56 -9.54 -29.99
CA PHE A 6 24.55 -8.50 -29.76
C PHE A 6 24.93 -7.12 -30.33
N LEU A 7 26.20 -6.88 -30.66
CA LEU A 7 26.69 -5.56 -31.08
C LEU A 7 26.83 -5.37 -32.60
N MET A 8 26.56 -6.40 -33.42
CA MET A 8 26.76 -6.31 -34.88
C MET A 8 25.47 -6.06 -35.69
N ASN A 9 24.29 -5.97 -35.09
CA ASN A 9 23.04 -5.77 -35.81
C ASN A 9 22.45 -4.34 -35.71
N SER A 10 23.25 -3.35 -35.31
CA SER A 10 22.76 -1.96 -35.18
C SER A 10 23.24 -1.01 -36.27
N ALA A 11 23.63 -1.50 -37.40
CA ALA A 11 24.03 -0.66 -38.55
C ALA A 11 23.27 -1.03 -39.80
N LEU A 12 22.01 -0.59 -39.92
CA LEU A 12 21.29 -0.38 -41.18
C LEU A 12 19.87 0.13 -40.89
N LEU A 13 19.71 1.45 -40.82
CA LEU A 13 18.46 2.16 -41.10
C LEU A 13 18.71 3.67 -41.16
N THR A 14 19.39 4.09 -42.20
CA THR A 14 19.24 5.46 -42.72
C THR A 14 18.40 5.36 -43.97
N ALA A 15 17.18 5.87 -43.94
CA ALA A 15 16.42 6.53 -44.98
C ALA A 15 14.90 6.37 -44.73
N PHE A 16 14.32 7.27 -43.96
CA PHE A 16 12.95 7.74 -44.23
C PHE A 16 12.83 9.17 -43.75
N SER A 17 13.10 10.09 -44.65
CA SER A 17 12.73 11.50 -44.56
C SER A 17 11.21 11.62 -44.69
N GLY A 18 10.57 12.23 -43.72
CA GLY A 18 9.19 12.69 -43.87
C GLY A 18 8.23 12.18 -42.82
N PHE A 19 8.43 12.54 -41.54
CA PHE A 19 7.32 12.60 -40.59
C PHE A 19 7.33 13.94 -39.87
N SER A 20 6.21 14.64 -39.96
CA SER A 20 5.87 15.84 -39.23
C SER A 20 6.39 15.76 -37.80
N GLN A 21 7.14 16.78 -37.40
CA GLN A 21 7.38 17.05 -35.98
C GLN A 21 6.05 17.36 -35.32
N THR A 22 5.39 16.36 -34.78
CA THR A 22 4.49 16.59 -33.66
C THR A 22 5.41 17.00 -32.53
N THR A 23 5.45 18.29 -32.27
CA THR A 23 5.96 18.85 -31.04
C THR A 23 5.20 18.16 -29.91
N PHE A 24 5.78 17.12 -29.34
CA PHE A 24 5.43 16.70 -28.00
C PHE A 24 5.58 17.95 -27.14
N GLY A 25 4.47 18.35 -26.53
CA GLY A 25 4.37 19.58 -25.79
C GLY A 25 5.59 19.78 -24.89
N GLN A 26 6.10 21.00 -24.93
CA GLN A 26 7.06 21.47 -23.95
C GLN A 26 6.62 20.96 -22.58
N SER A 27 7.39 20.06 -22.01
CA SER A 27 7.36 19.83 -20.57
C SER A 27 7.34 21.21 -19.94
N ALA A 28 6.25 21.54 -19.28
CA ALA A 28 6.24 22.69 -18.40
C ALA A 28 7.54 22.57 -17.61
N ASN A 29 8.40 23.59 -17.69
CA ASN A 29 9.50 23.80 -16.76
C ASN A 29 8.86 23.99 -15.38
N GLY A 30 8.34 22.89 -14.81
CA GLY A 30 8.16 22.78 -13.38
C GLY A 30 9.57 22.86 -12.83
N THR A 31 9.93 24.00 -12.29
CA THR A 31 11.03 24.12 -11.36
C THR A 31 10.91 22.93 -10.42
N LEU A 32 11.85 21.98 -10.51
CA LEU A 32 11.99 20.94 -9.48
C LEU A 32 11.97 21.71 -8.18
N SER A 33 10.97 21.46 -7.33
CA SER A 33 10.77 22.22 -6.11
C SER A 33 12.09 22.16 -5.34
N ASP A 34 12.69 23.35 -5.09
CA ASP A 34 13.89 23.51 -4.29
C ASP A 34 13.64 22.95 -2.89
N GLY A 35 13.89 21.67 -2.67
CA GLY A 35 13.63 21.11 -1.36
C GLY A 35 13.74 19.59 -1.18
N LEU A 36 13.56 18.78 -2.22
CA LEU A 36 13.70 17.33 -2.05
C LEU A 36 15.19 16.98 -1.89
N LYS A 37 15.50 16.30 -0.79
CA LYS A 37 16.88 15.86 -0.50
C LYS A 37 16.94 14.33 -0.53
N PRO A 38 18.02 13.74 -1.05
CA PRO A 38 18.26 12.32 -0.89
C PRO A 38 18.25 11.95 0.59
N VAL A 39 17.54 10.87 0.94
CA VAL A 39 17.46 10.36 2.32
C VAL A 39 17.95 8.93 2.33
N LEU A 40 18.95 8.65 3.17
CA LEU A 40 19.35 7.29 3.49
C LEU A 40 18.66 6.87 4.79
N LEU A 41 17.78 5.87 4.68
CA LEU A 41 17.17 5.25 5.84
C LEU A 41 18.00 4.04 6.26
N PRO A 42 18.38 3.93 7.55
CA PRO A 42 19.19 2.81 8.00
C PRO A 42 18.39 1.51 7.96
N SER A 43 19.10 0.39 7.78
CA SER A 43 18.50 -0.93 7.99
C SER A 43 18.07 -1.08 9.45
N LEU A 44 16.85 -1.54 9.66
CA LEU A 44 16.29 -1.86 10.97
C LEU A 44 15.94 -3.34 11.06
N PRO A 45 15.86 -3.91 12.27
CA PRO A 45 15.33 -5.24 12.46
C PRO A 45 13.92 -5.37 11.87
N PRO A 46 13.52 -6.59 11.46
CA PRO A 46 12.15 -6.86 11.05
C PRO A 46 11.12 -6.28 12.02
N LEU A 47 10.06 -5.68 11.49
CA LEU A 47 8.99 -5.14 12.32
C LEU A 47 8.25 -6.30 13.02
N ASP A 48 8.04 -6.16 14.33
CA ASP A 48 7.23 -7.09 15.13
C ASP A 48 5.75 -6.74 15.04
N HIS A 49 4.91 -7.74 14.79
CA HIS A 49 3.45 -7.62 14.72
C HIS A 49 2.77 -7.45 16.10
N LYS A 50 3.51 -7.61 17.21
CA LYS A 50 3.01 -7.47 18.60
C LYS A 50 1.75 -8.29 18.90
N GLY A 51 1.68 -9.49 18.33
CA GLY A 51 0.54 -10.41 18.52
C GLY A 51 -0.70 -10.14 17.66
N ASN A 52 -0.75 -9.05 16.92
CA ASN A 52 -1.83 -8.71 15.99
C ASN A 52 -1.28 -8.13 14.68
N SER A 53 -1.16 -6.81 14.59
CA SER A 53 -0.49 -6.11 13.50
C SER A 53 0.11 -4.80 14.00
N ASP A 54 1.22 -4.40 13.39
CA ASP A 54 1.87 -3.12 13.64
C ASP A 54 2.41 -2.54 12.34
N ILE A 55 2.77 -1.24 12.39
CA ILE A 55 3.28 -0.51 11.23
C ILE A 55 4.55 0.25 11.56
N ARG A 56 5.34 0.54 10.52
CA ARG A 56 6.49 1.44 10.55
C ARG A 56 6.49 2.31 9.31
N VAL A 57 6.41 3.62 9.48
CA VAL A 57 6.52 4.56 8.37
C VAL A 57 7.99 4.68 7.96
N TRP A 58 8.30 4.36 6.70
CA TRP A 58 9.62 4.54 6.11
C TRP A 58 9.73 5.86 5.37
N ILE A 59 8.82 6.12 4.45
CA ILE A 59 8.80 7.35 3.65
C ILE A 59 7.50 8.08 3.93
N ARG A 60 7.61 9.36 4.26
CA ARG A 60 6.45 10.23 4.40
C ARG A 60 6.15 10.95 3.10
N THR A 61 4.91 11.26 2.86
CA THR A 61 4.46 12.06 1.70
C THR A 61 5.21 13.40 1.62
N SER A 62 5.53 14.01 2.76
CA SER A 62 6.34 15.24 2.81
C SER A 62 7.77 15.06 2.29
N MET A 63 8.33 13.86 2.34
CA MET A 63 9.68 13.54 1.83
C MET A 63 9.72 13.33 0.31
N THR A 64 8.56 13.22 -0.33
CA THR A 64 8.39 12.93 -1.76
C THR A 64 7.65 14.04 -2.50
N ASN A 65 7.50 15.20 -1.88
CA ASN A 65 6.72 16.32 -2.43
C ASN A 65 5.27 15.93 -2.78
N GLY A 66 4.64 15.13 -1.94
CA GLY A 66 3.26 14.72 -2.12
C GLY A 66 3.03 13.51 -3.03
N LEU A 67 4.08 12.90 -3.59
CA LEU A 67 3.92 11.84 -4.59
C LEU A 67 3.47 10.52 -3.97
N PHE A 68 4.11 10.09 -2.90
CA PHE A 68 3.77 8.84 -2.21
C PHE A 68 4.33 8.79 -0.80
N SER A 69 3.82 7.86 -0.01
CA SER A 69 4.44 7.40 1.24
C SER A 69 4.70 5.89 1.19
N SER A 70 5.52 5.38 2.11
CA SER A 70 5.84 3.95 2.22
C SER A 70 5.81 3.51 3.67
N VAL A 71 5.05 2.46 3.94
CA VAL A 71 4.81 1.91 5.27
C VAL A 71 5.08 0.41 5.28
N GLU A 72 5.94 -0.06 6.16
CA GLU A 72 6.07 -1.48 6.46
C GLU A 72 4.95 -1.91 7.39
N CYS A 73 4.33 -3.04 7.09
CA CYS A 73 3.31 -3.67 7.88
C CYS A 73 3.77 -5.06 8.33
N ALA A 74 3.56 -5.39 9.60
CA ALA A 74 3.74 -6.73 10.15
C ALA A 74 2.41 -7.27 10.65
N VAL A 75 2.05 -8.49 10.29
CA VAL A 75 0.76 -9.12 10.60
C VAL A 75 0.97 -10.50 11.19
N ALA A 76 0.42 -10.74 12.37
CA ALA A 76 0.51 -12.02 13.06
C ALA A 76 -0.15 -13.16 12.25
N PRO A 77 0.22 -14.42 12.53
CA PRO A 77 -0.48 -15.58 11.97
C PRO A 77 -1.99 -15.54 12.21
N LYS A 78 -2.76 -16.02 11.24
CA LYS A 78 -4.23 -16.11 11.33
C LYS A 78 -4.91 -14.81 11.70
N THR A 79 -4.43 -13.69 11.18
CA THR A 79 -4.93 -12.36 11.53
C THR A 79 -5.62 -11.70 10.35
N MET A 80 -6.85 -11.22 10.61
CA MET A 80 -7.62 -10.43 9.65
C MET A 80 -7.14 -8.98 9.65
N GLY A 81 -6.96 -8.41 8.46
CA GLY A 81 -6.76 -6.99 8.26
C GLY A 81 -8.05 -6.16 8.46
N PRO A 82 -8.14 -4.97 7.87
CA PRO A 82 -9.35 -4.15 7.92
C PRO A 82 -10.54 -4.89 7.29
N ALA A 83 -11.76 -4.41 7.56
CA ALA A 83 -12.93 -4.90 6.80
C ALA A 83 -12.77 -4.54 5.30
N PRO A 84 -13.39 -5.27 4.37
CA PRO A 84 -13.37 -4.92 2.95
C PRO A 84 -13.85 -3.48 2.73
N HIS A 85 -13.04 -2.69 2.01
CA HIS A 85 -13.23 -1.25 1.82
C HIS A 85 -12.67 -0.82 0.47
N TRP A 86 -12.89 0.43 0.09
CA TRP A 86 -12.25 1.06 -1.06
C TRP A 86 -11.89 2.51 -0.74
N HIS A 87 -10.96 3.05 -1.50
CA HIS A 87 -10.53 4.42 -1.39
C HIS A 87 -11.02 5.23 -2.60
N LYS A 88 -11.40 6.49 -2.36
CA LYS A 88 -11.81 7.39 -3.44
C LYS A 88 -10.63 7.83 -4.30
N GLU A 89 -9.50 8.12 -3.70
CA GLU A 89 -8.36 8.75 -4.37
C GLU A 89 -7.03 8.03 -4.17
N LEU A 90 -6.94 7.09 -3.23
CA LEU A 90 -5.72 6.38 -2.89
C LEU A 90 -5.53 5.15 -3.79
N ASP A 91 -4.36 5.03 -4.39
CA ASP A 91 -3.86 3.78 -4.97
C ASP A 91 -2.83 3.17 -4.02
N GLU A 92 -2.85 1.86 -3.86
CA GLU A 92 -1.96 1.13 -2.96
C GLU A 92 -1.14 0.10 -3.74
N LEU A 93 0.15 0.03 -3.48
CA LEU A 93 1.04 -0.96 -4.07
C LEU A 93 1.76 -1.75 -2.98
N MET A 94 1.38 -3.00 -2.82
CA MET A 94 1.99 -3.94 -1.87
C MET A 94 3.23 -4.61 -2.46
N PHE A 95 4.28 -4.74 -1.65
CA PHE A 95 5.41 -5.63 -1.88
C PHE A 95 5.63 -6.53 -0.67
N VAL A 96 5.48 -7.84 -0.83
CA VAL A 96 5.62 -8.79 0.28
C VAL A 96 7.08 -9.08 0.56
N LEU A 97 7.50 -8.83 1.80
CA LEU A 97 8.86 -9.08 2.30
C LEU A 97 9.02 -10.49 2.86
N GLU A 98 7.98 -10.98 3.56
CA GLU A 98 8.03 -12.26 4.27
C GLU A 98 6.63 -12.86 4.39
N GLY A 99 6.51 -14.17 4.24
CA GLY A 99 5.23 -14.89 4.32
C GLY A 99 4.41 -14.79 3.05
N THR A 100 3.09 -14.88 3.19
CA THR A 100 2.13 -14.81 2.08
C THR A 100 0.94 -13.95 2.48
N ALA A 101 0.69 -12.89 1.77
CA ALA A 101 -0.50 -12.07 1.94
C ALA A 101 -1.66 -12.69 1.16
N SER A 102 -2.80 -12.88 1.83
CA SER A 102 -4.08 -13.14 1.16
C SER A 102 -4.76 -11.79 0.92
N VAL A 103 -5.04 -11.45 -0.33
CA VAL A 103 -5.65 -10.16 -0.69
C VAL A 103 -6.99 -10.43 -1.37
N LEU A 104 -8.08 -9.95 -0.76
CA LEU A 104 -9.37 -9.83 -1.44
C LEU A 104 -9.33 -8.60 -2.33
N VAL A 105 -9.64 -8.75 -3.60
CA VAL A 105 -9.79 -7.67 -4.58
C VAL A 105 -11.06 -7.94 -5.40
N GLY A 106 -12.00 -7.00 -5.38
CA GLY A 106 -13.35 -7.31 -5.87
C GLY A 106 -13.96 -8.46 -5.08
N ASP A 107 -14.21 -9.59 -5.74
CA ASP A 107 -14.76 -10.80 -5.14
C ASP A 107 -13.78 -11.99 -5.13
N GLU A 108 -12.54 -11.76 -5.55
CA GLU A 108 -11.50 -12.77 -5.64
C GLU A 108 -10.47 -12.62 -4.52
N VAL A 109 -9.97 -13.76 -4.03
CA VAL A 109 -8.83 -13.79 -3.10
C VAL A 109 -7.62 -14.32 -3.82
N VAL A 110 -6.60 -13.48 -3.93
CA VAL A 110 -5.30 -13.84 -4.50
C VAL A 110 -4.26 -14.01 -3.40
N GLN A 111 -3.24 -14.82 -3.67
CA GLN A 111 -2.09 -15.03 -2.78
C GLN A 111 -0.90 -14.29 -3.34
N VAL A 112 -0.25 -13.48 -2.51
CA VAL A 112 0.96 -12.76 -2.86
C VAL A 112 2.08 -13.26 -1.95
N GLU A 113 2.99 -14.03 -2.52
CA GLU A 113 4.13 -14.59 -1.79
C GLU A 113 5.27 -13.57 -1.62
N ALA A 114 6.21 -13.87 -0.75
CA ALA A 114 7.41 -13.05 -0.57
C ALA A 114 8.13 -12.80 -1.91
N GLY A 115 8.47 -11.54 -2.19
CA GLY A 115 8.98 -11.05 -3.47
C GLY A 115 7.89 -10.66 -4.49
N GLY A 116 6.62 -10.98 -4.21
CA GLY A 116 5.49 -10.63 -5.06
C GLY A 116 4.99 -9.20 -4.84
N TRP A 117 4.35 -8.66 -5.87
CA TRP A 117 3.72 -7.34 -5.89
C TRP A 117 2.23 -7.44 -6.15
N HIS A 118 1.46 -6.54 -5.55
CA HIS A 118 0.02 -6.43 -5.79
C HIS A 118 -0.44 -4.98 -5.78
N LEU A 119 -0.99 -4.52 -6.91
CA LEU A 119 -1.60 -3.19 -7.03
C LEU A 119 -3.08 -3.27 -6.66
N ARG A 120 -3.51 -2.38 -5.76
CA ARG A 120 -4.91 -2.17 -5.36
C ARG A 120 -5.32 -0.75 -5.76
N PRO A 121 -5.91 -0.59 -6.96
CA PRO A 121 -6.34 0.72 -7.43
C PRO A 121 -7.49 1.26 -6.60
N ARG A 122 -7.61 2.58 -6.54
CA ARG A 122 -8.77 3.28 -5.98
C ARG A 122 -10.08 2.76 -6.56
N MET A 123 -11.18 2.96 -5.86
CA MET A 123 -12.55 2.57 -6.24
C MET A 123 -12.77 1.05 -6.38
N ILE A 124 -11.78 0.22 -6.14
CA ILE A 124 -11.91 -1.24 -6.12
C ILE A 124 -11.94 -1.74 -4.68
N LYS A 125 -12.99 -2.47 -4.32
CA LYS A 125 -13.13 -3.10 -3.00
C LYS A 125 -11.97 -4.06 -2.76
N HIS A 126 -11.30 -3.89 -1.62
CA HIS A 126 -10.18 -4.77 -1.24
C HIS A 126 -10.02 -4.88 0.28
N THR A 127 -9.28 -5.87 0.69
CA THR A 127 -8.66 -6.02 2.03
C THR A 127 -7.53 -7.02 1.94
N PHE A 128 -6.70 -7.10 2.97
CA PHE A 128 -5.68 -8.13 3.12
C PHE A 128 -5.84 -8.87 4.44
N PHE A 129 -5.27 -10.06 4.54
CA PHE A 129 -5.20 -10.85 5.77
C PHE A 129 -4.06 -11.86 5.70
N ASN A 130 -3.61 -12.32 6.86
CA ASN A 130 -2.66 -13.41 6.96
C ASN A 130 -3.40 -14.72 7.29
N ALA A 131 -3.63 -15.54 6.28
CA ALA A 131 -4.27 -16.85 6.45
C ALA A 131 -3.30 -17.96 6.88
N SER A 132 -1.99 -17.69 6.90
CA SER A 132 -0.96 -18.67 7.21
C SER A 132 -0.68 -18.80 8.72
N ASP A 133 0.08 -19.83 9.10
CA ASP A 133 0.58 -20.02 10.47
C ASP A 133 1.94 -19.35 10.71
N LYS A 134 2.41 -18.53 9.76
CA LYS A 134 3.68 -17.80 9.83
C LYS A 134 3.40 -16.28 9.83
N PRO A 135 4.31 -15.46 10.38
CA PRO A 135 4.20 -14.01 10.24
C PRO A 135 4.16 -13.58 8.77
N LEU A 136 3.46 -12.48 8.51
CA LEU A 136 3.46 -11.78 7.23
C LEU A 136 4.08 -10.40 7.43
N ARG A 137 5.01 -10.01 6.56
CA ARG A 137 5.51 -8.64 6.46
C ARG A 137 5.48 -8.18 5.02
N PHE A 138 5.05 -6.94 4.82
CA PHE A 138 5.03 -6.31 3.51
C PHE A 138 5.26 -4.80 3.63
N VAL A 139 5.62 -4.18 2.53
CA VAL A 139 5.62 -2.73 2.37
C VAL A 139 4.44 -2.35 1.49
N ASP A 140 3.63 -1.42 1.97
CA ASP A 140 2.66 -0.71 1.14
C ASP A 140 3.19 0.68 0.77
N MET A 141 3.05 1.03 -0.49
CA MET A 141 3.24 2.38 -1.00
C MET A 141 1.87 2.99 -1.30
N TYR A 142 1.65 4.18 -0.79
CA TYR A 142 0.38 4.91 -0.87
C TYR A 142 0.56 6.13 -1.75
N PHE A 143 -0.22 6.22 -2.82
CA PHE A 143 -0.14 7.30 -3.81
C PHE A 143 -1.32 8.25 -3.68
N ASN A 144 -1.11 9.51 -4.01
CA ASN A 144 -2.12 10.58 -4.08
C ASN A 144 -2.66 11.09 -2.73
N GLN A 145 -2.28 10.50 -1.60
CA GLN A 145 -2.69 10.92 -0.26
C GLN A 145 -1.60 10.66 0.78
N PRO A 146 -1.52 11.47 1.86
CA PRO A 146 -0.63 11.21 3.00
C PRO A 146 -1.22 10.13 3.93
N PHE A 147 -1.43 8.92 3.39
CA PHE A 147 -2.15 7.85 4.10
C PHE A 147 -1.37 7.27 5.28
N GLU A 148 -0.07 7.49 5.35
CA GLU A 148 0.73 7.20 6.54
C GLU A 148 0.21 7.91 7.79
N GLU A 149 -0.36 9.12 7.66
CA GLU A 149 -0.97 9.86 8.77
C GLU A 149 -2.23 9.14 9.30
N PHE A 150 -3.05 8.60 8.41
CA PHE A 150 -4.20 7.77 8.79
C PHE A 150 -3.75 6.55 9.58
N LEU A 151 -2.75 5.83 9.08
CA LEU A 151 -2.24 4.61 9.70
C LEU A 151 -1.61 4.88 11.07
N GLU A 152 -0.78 5.91 11.21
CA GLU A 152 -0.22 6.29 12.51
C GLU A 152 -1.31 6.64 13.52
N LYS A 153 -2.38 7.32 13.09
CA LYS A 153 -3.54 7.58 13.95
C LYS A 153 -4.15 6.29 14.45
N ILE A 154 -4.46 5.36 13.54
CA ILE A 154 -5.14 4.09 13.88
C ILE A 154 -4.26 3.19 14.74
N TYR A 155 -2.99 3.05 14.41
CA TYR A 155 -2.11 2.08 15.07
C TYR A 155 -1.46 2.61 16.35
N HIS A 156 -1.12 3.91 16.41
CA HIS A 156 -0.29 4.44 17.48
C HIS A 156 -0.96 5.52 18.33
N GLN A 157 -2.08 6.10 17.89
CA GLN A 157 -2.74 7.16 18.65
C GLN A 157 -4.13 6.75 19.17
N LEU A 158 -4.94 6.08 18.35
CA LEU A 158 -6.29 5.64 18.75
C LEU A 158 -6.23 4.26 19.41
N THR A 159 -5.47 4.15 20.50
CA THR A 159 -5.22 2.91 21.24
C THR A 159 -5.91 2.91 22.60
N PRO A 160 -6.15 1.74 23.20
CA PRO A 160 -6.72 1.66 24.54
C PRO A 160 -5.92 2.44 25.58
N GLU A 161 -4.59 2.44 25.49
CA GLU A 161 -3.66 3.15 26.37
C GLU A 161 -3.84 4.67 26.29
N ASN A 162 -4.28 5.18 25.13
CA ASN A 162 -4.56 6.59 24.87
C ASN A 162 -6.03 6.95 25.09
N GLY A 163 -6.83 6.08 25.74
CA GLY A 163 -8.22 6.36 26.05
C GLY A 163 -9.23 5.99 24.96
N TYR A 164 -8.83 5.14 23.98
CA TYR A 164 -9.70 4.65 22.91
C TYR A 164 -9.89 3.12 22.97
N PRO A 165 -10.61 2.59 23.98
CA PRO A 165 -10.86 1.16 24.07
C PRO A 165 -11.54 0.60 22.82
N ARG A 166 -11.22 -0.64 22.46
CA ARG A 166 -11.86 -1.32 21.33
C ARG A 166 -13.39 -1.32 21.50
N GLY A 167 -14.11 -0.96 20.44
CA GLY A 167 -15.58 -0.88 20.46
C GLY A 167 -16.17 0.34 21.17
N SER A 168 -15.35 1.27 21.67
CA SER A 168 -15.86 2.48 22.30
C SER A 168 -16.46 3.45 21.27
N ALA A 169 -17.49 4.21 21.68
CA ALA A 169 -18.08 5.24 20.85
C ALA A 169 -17.08 6.36 20.48
N ALA A 170 -16.10 6.63 21.36
CA ALA A 170 -15.04 7.59 21.09
C ALA A 170 -14.16 7.11 19.92
N LEU A 171 -13.69 5.86 19.95
CA LEU A 171 -12.91 5.27 18.87
C LEU A 171 -13.69 5.25 17.53
N SER A 172 -14.99 4.91 17.57
CA SER A 172 -15.82 4.90 16.35
C SER A 172 -15.90 6.28 15.73
N ARG A 173 -16.20 7.32 16.53
CA ARG A 173 -16.26 8.71 16.03
C ARG A 173 -14.96 9.18 15.41
N GLU A 174 -13.82 8.92 16.03
CA GLU A 174 -12.51 9.31 15.48
C GLU A 174 -12.22 8.59 14.17
N ARG A 175 -12.58 7.31 14.09
CA ARG A 175 -12.44 6.54 12.83
C ARG A 175 -13.34 7.09 11.72
N ASP A 176 -14.58 7.46 12.03
CA ASP A 176 -15.50 8.01 11.04
C ASP A 176 -14.97 9.33 10.48
N VAL A 177 -14.44 10.22 11.35
CA VAL A 177 -13.77 11.46 10.94
C VAL A 177 -12.57 11.19 10.03
N LEU A 178 -11.74 10.20 10.39
CA LEU A 178 -10.58 9.82 9.58
C LEU A 178 -11.01 9.21 8.24
N ASN A 179 -12.00 8.33 8.23
CA ASN A 179 -12.52 7.71 7.02
C ASN A 179 -13.04 8.78 6.04
N GLU A 180 -13.79 9.75 6.55
CA GLU A 180 -14.27 10.87 5.74
C GLU A 180 -13.10 11.71 5.18
N LYS A 181 -12.16 12.11 6.06
CA LYS A 181 -10.99 12.91 5.67
C LYS A 181 -10.18 12.25 4.55
N PHE A 182 -10.00 10.93 4.63
CA PHE A 182 -9.17 10.17 3.68
C PHE A 182 -9.96 9.48 2.57
N GLY A 183 -11.26 9.74 2.47
CA GLY A 183 -12.11 9.14 1.43
C GLY A 183 -12.08 7.62 1.42
N LEU A 184 -12.08 7.02 2.63
CA LEU A 184 -12.14 5.58 2.82
C LEU A 184 -13.59 5.16 3.09
N PHE A 185 -14.09 4.21 2.31
CA PHE A 185 -15.48 3.79 2.34
C PHE A 185 -15.62 2.29 2.61
N TYR A 186 -16.64 1.96 3.37
CA TYR A 186 -17.06 0.58 3.62
C TYR A 186 -18.42 0.31 2.96
N GLY A 187 -18.56 -0.83 2.31
CA GLY A 187 -19.86 -1.29 1.80
C GLY A 187 -20.84 -1.58 2.94
N ALA A 188 -22.14 -1.54 2.65
CA ALA A 188 -23.18 -1.85 3.64
C ALA A 188 -22.96 -3.21 4.32
N ASN A 189 -22.43 -4.19 3.58
CA ASN A 189 -22.19 -5.57 4.05
C ASN A 189 -20.72 -5.83 4.44
N SER A 190 -19.89 -4.80 4.54
CA SER A 190 -18.45 -4.96 4.79
C SER A 190 -18.15 -5.72 6.09
N GLY A 191 -18.97 -5.53 7.13
CA GLY A 191 -18.86 -6.29 8.39
C GLY A 191 -19.19 -7.78 8.22
N GLU A 192 -20.21 -8.10 7.46
CA GLU A 192 -20.61 -9.49 7.15
C GLU A 192 -19.56 -10.18 6.27
N GLU A 193 -19.06 -9.49 5.25
CA GLU A 193 -17.98 -9.97 4.40
C GLU A 193 -16.71 -10.26 5.21
N ARG A 194 -16.35 -9.36 6.13
CA ARG A 194 -15.24 -9.58 7.07
C ARG A 194 -15.47 -10.83 7.91
N ALA A 195 -16.66 -11.00 8.50
CA ALA A 195 -16.99 -12.16 9.33
C ALA A 195 -16.94 -13.47 8.52
N ALA A 196 -17.38 -13.45 7.26
CA ALA A 196 -17.28 -14.59 6.36
C ALA A 196 -15.84 -14.99 6.06
N LEU A 197 -14.94 -14.00 5.80
CA LEU A 197 -13.50 -14.24 5.62
C LEU A 197 -12.87 -14.81 6.89
N VAL A 198 -13.17 -14.23 8.05
CA VAL A 198 -12.67 -14.72 9.35
C VAL A 198 -13.06 -16.19 9.55
N LYS A 199 -14.31 -16.54 9.31
CA LYS A 199 -14.80 -17.91 9.43
C LYS A 199 -14.16 -18.85 8.40
N LYS A 200 -14.10 -18.43 7.13
CA LYS A 200 -13.57 -19.24 6.02
C LYS A 200 -12.10 -19.61 6.21
N TYR A 201 -11.29 -18.70 6.70
CA TYR A 201 -9.84 -18.86 6.81
C TYR A 201 -9.34 -19.10 8.25
N GLY A 202 -10.26 -19.21 9.22
CA GLY A 202 -9.92 -19.43 10.64
C GLY A 202 -9.08 -18.27 11.23
N LEU A 203 -9.47 -17.03 10.95
CA LEU A 203 -8.74 -15.83 11.37
C LEU A 203 -9.20 -15.34 12.75
N LYS A 204 -8.41 -14.42 13.31
CA LYS A 204 -8.71 -13.71 14.56
C LYS A 204 -9.26 -12.32 14.28
#